data_e702aedddea1f0137aadb48d90a2029b
#
_entry.id   e702aedddea1f0137aadb48d90a2029b
#
_cell.length_a   1.000
_cell.length_b   1.000
_cell.length_c   1.000
_cell.angle_alpha   90.00
_cell.angle_beta   90.00
_cell.angle_gamma   90.00
#
_symmetry.space_group_name_H-M   'P 1'
#
loop_
_entity.id
_entity.type
_entity.pdbx_description
1 polymer ?
#
loop_
_entity_poly.entity_id
_entity_poly.type
_entity_poly.pdbx_seq_one_letter_code
_entity_poly.pdbx_strand_id
1 'polypeptide(L)'
;MGIANRKILHTDILIIGGGTAGCYAALTVREHSDYSIIIAEKANIKRSGCLAAGVNAINAYIVNGRKPEDYVDYCRTDADGIVREDLLLSMSQGLNRVTDKMEKLGLVILKDENGEYV
;
A
#
# COMPACT_ATOMS: atom_id res chain seq x y z
N MET A 1 -10.50 -39.53 -13.28
CA MET A 1 -10.18 -38.12 -12.96
C MET A 1 -11.41 -37.28 -13.20
N GLY A 2 -12.07 -36.83 -12.13
CA GLY A 2 -13.29 -36.01 -12.23
C GLY A 2 -12.92 -34.65 -12.88
N ILE A 3 -13.76 -34.20 -13.82
CA ILE A 3 -13.67 -32.88 -14.44
C ILE A 3 -13.89 -31.88 -13.30
N ALA A 4 -12.84 -31.10 -12.95
CA ALA A 4 -12.97 -30.05 -11.96
C ALA A 4 -14.08 -29.08 -12.39
N ASN A 5 -15.02 -28.84 -11.49
CA ASN A 5 -16.17 -27.96 -11.74
C ASN A 5 -15.62 -26.54 -12.01
N ARG A 6 -15.48 -26.15 -13.29
CA ARG A 6 -14.91 -24.87 -13.71
C ARG A 6 -15.98 -23.79 -13.55
N LYS A 7 -15.71 -22.79 -12.71
CA LYS A 7 -16.50 -21.57 -12.63
C LYS A 7 -15.80 -20.46 -13.45
N ILE A 8 -16.52 -19.86 -14.38
CA ILE A 8 -16.04 -18.70 -15.13
C ILE A 8 -16.66 -17.45 -14.53
N LEU A 9 -15.83 -16.49 -14.21
CA LEU A 9 -16.23 -15.17 -13.72
C LEU A 9 -15.76 -14.11 -14.71
N HIS A 10 -16.57 -13.07 -14.91
CA HIS A 10 -16.25 -11.92 -15.75
C HIS A 10 -16.08 -10.69 -14.87
N THR A 11 -15.11 -9.86 -15.18
CA THR A 11 -14.84 -8.61 -14.48
C THR A 11 -14.09 -7.67 -15.40
N ASP A 12 -14.21 -6.37 -15.18
CA ASP A 12 -13.46 -5.36 -15.94
C ASP A 12 -12.00 -5.35 -15.52
N ILE A 13 -11.73 -5.53 -14.22
CA ILE A 13 -10.38 -5.51 -13.65
C ILE A 13 -10.16 -6.73 -12.78
N LEU A 14 -9.09 -7.46 -13.05
CA LEU A 14 -8.61 -8.57 -12.21
C LEU A 14 -7.31 -8.14 -11.53
N ILE A 15 -7.29 -8.18 -10.19
CA ILE A 15 -6.11 -7.92 -9.36
C ILE A 15 -5.63 -9.25 -8.79
N ILE A 16 -4.37 -9.57 -8.99
CA ILE A 16 -3.75 -10.79 -8.46
C ILE A 16 -2.98 -10.43 -7.19
N GLY A 17 -3.44 -10.99 -6.07
CA GLY A 17 -2.88 -10.77 -4.74
C GLY A 17 -3.68 -9.77 -3.90
N GLY A 18 -4.04 -10.18 -2.69
CA GLY A 18 -4.85 -9.44 -1.73
C GLY A 18 -4.03 -8.79 -0.60
N GLY A 19 -2.75 -8.51 -0.82
CA GLY A 19 -1.95 -7.70 0.10
C GLY A 19 -2.31 -6.21 0.01
N THR A 20 -1.57 -5.36 0.72
CA THR A 20 -1.79 -3.90 0.77
C THR A 20 -1.89 -3.27 -0.61
N ALA A 21 -0.97 -3.60 -1.51
CA ALA A 21 -0.95 -3.04 -2.86
C ALA A 21 -2.22 -3.40 -3.65
N GLY A 22 -2.62 -4.68 -3.64
CA GLY A 22 -3.83 -5.13 -4.35
C GLY A 22 -5.11 -4.54 -3.77
N CYS A 23 -5.23 -4.51 -2.45
CA CYS A 23 -6.38 -3.91 -1.79
C CYS A 23 -6.46 -2.40 -2.05
N TYR A 24 -5.32 -1.69 -1.95
CA TYR A 24 -5.28 -0.25 -2.20
C TYR A 24 -5.58 0.08 -3.67
N ALA A 25 -5.07 -0.72 -4.61
CA ALA A 25 -5.40 -0.58 -6.04
C ALA A 25 -6.91 -0.73 -6.28
N ALA A 26 -7.55 -1.75 -5.69
CA ALA A 26 -8.98 -1.96 -5.81
C ALA A 26 -9.80 -0.77 -5.27
N LEU A 27 -9.43 -0.26 -4.09
CA LEU A 27 -10.06 0.92 -3.50
C LEU A 27 -9.90 2.15 -4.40
N THR A 28 -8.71 2.36 -4.95
CA THR A 28 -8.44 3.50 -5.84
C THR A 28 -9.23 3.41 -7.14
N VAL A 29 -9.30 2.21 -7.75
CA VAL A 29 -10.14 2.01 -8.94
C VAL A 29 -11.60 2.33 -8.62
N ARG A 30 -12.10 1.87 -7.47
CA ARG A 30 -13.51 2.10 -7.09
C ARG A 30 -13.84 3.56 -6.82
N GLU A 31 -12.86 4.36 -6.38
CA GLU A 31 -13.04 5.80 -6.20
C GLU A 31 -13.14 6.58 -7.52
N HIS A 32 -12.55 6.04 -8.59
CA HIS A 32 -12.44 6.74 -9.87
C HIS A 32 -13.29 6.11 -10.99
N SER A 33 -13.97 4.99 -10.72
CA SER A 33 -14.77 4.28 -11.73
C SER A 33 -15.82 3.38 -11.10
N ASP A 34 -16.78 2.96 -11.93
CA ASP A 34 -17.78 1.96 -11.60
C ASP A 34 -17.41 0.55 -12.11
N TYR A 35 -16.17 0.33 -12.52
CA TYR A 35 -15.71 -0.96 -13.00
C TYR A 35 -15.90 -2.05 -11.94
N SER A 36 -16.30 -3.23 -12.40
CA SER A 36 -16.32 -4.45 -11.59
C SER A 36 -14.89 -4.90 -11.32
N ILE A 37 -14.60 -5.30 -10.07
CA ILE A 37 -13.25 -5.67 -9.65
C ILE A 37 -13.31 -7.03 -8.98
N ILE A 38 -12.38 -7.92 -9.36
CA ILE A 38 -12.11 -9.16 -8.65
C ILE A 38 -10.68 -9.13 -8.15
N ILE A 39 -10.51 -9.39 -6.84
CA ILE A 39 -9.19 -9.67 -6.26
C ILE A 39 -9.05 -11.18 -6.13
N ALA A 40 -8.10 -11.77 -6.84
CA ALA A 40 -7.76 -13.19 -6.73
C ALA A 40 -6.63 -13.35 -5.70
N GLU A 41 -6.97 -13.90 -4.54
CA GLU A 41 -6.05 -14.13 -3.43
C GLU A 41 -5.90 -15.64 -3.18
N LYS A 42 -4.67 -16.13 -3.12
CA LYS A 42 -4.38 -17.55 -2.92
C LYS A 42 -4.60 -18.04 -1.49
N ALA A 43 -4.66 -17.14 -0.52
CA ALA A 43 -4.81 -17.45 0.89
C ALA A 43 -6.09 -16.79 1.44
N ASN A 44 -5.98 -16.03 2.51
CA ASN A 44 -7.12 -15.35 3.13
C ASN A 44 -6.94 -13.84 3.02
N ILE A 45 -7.81 -13.17 2.31
CA ILE A 45 -7.77 -11.72 2.08
C ILE A 45 -7.66 -10.90 3.38
N LYS A 46 -8.21 -11.38 4.48
CA LYS A 46 -8.14 -10.71 5.78
C LYS A 46 -6.76 -10.81 6.44
N ARG A 47 -5.87 -11.66 5.92
CA ARG A 47 -4.57 -11.96 6.52
C ARG A 47 -3.49 -12.19 5.46
N SER A 48 -3.60 -11.54 4.30
CA SER A 48 -2.64 -11.65 3.22
C SER A 48 -1.64 -10.50 3.21
N GLY A 49 -0.44 -10.79 2.72
CA GLY A 49 0.64 -9.83 2.54
C GLY A 49 1.47 -9.56 3.79
N CYS A 50 2.50 -8.74 3.63
CA CYS A 50 3.49 -8.48 4.68
C CYS A 50 2.91 -7.79 5.92
N LEU A 51 1.94 -6.90 5.76
CA LEU A 51 1.29 -6.23 6.90
C LEU A 51 0.64 -7.24 7.86
N ALA A 52 -0.02 -8.26 7.32
CA ALA A 52 -0.63 -9.31 8.12
C ALA A 52 0.39 -10.22 8.81
N ALA A 53 1.62 -10.28 8.32
CA ALA A 53 2.71 -11.06 8.89
C ALA A 53 3.43 -10.36 10.05
N GLY A 54 3.07 -9.12 10.38
CA GLY A 54 3.62 -8.41 11.54
C GLY A 54 4.47 -7.19 11.22
N VAL A 55 4.36 -6.63 10.03
CA VAL A 55 4.95 -5.30 9.74
C VAL A 55 4.21 -4.26 10.59
N ASN A 56 4.95 -3.55 11.42
CA ASN A 56 4.43 -2.60 12.39
C ASN A 56 5.00 -1.18 12.22
N ALA A 57 5.65 -0.92 11.09
CA ALA A 57 6.25 0.38 10.79
C ALA A 57 5.84 0.86 9.40
N ILE A 58 5.71 2.16 9.25
CA ILE A 58 5.51 2.84 7.97
C ILE A 58 6.79 3.61 7.66
N ASN A 59 7.38 3.35 6.52
CA ASN A 59 8.51 4.12 6.02
C ASN A 59 7.98 5.28 5.17
N ALA A 60 7.90 6.46 5.78
CA ALA A 60 7.37 7.68 5.19
C ALA A 60 7.99 8.92 5.87
N TYR A 61 7.77 10.10 5.29
CA TYR A 61 8.27 11.38 5.85
C TYR A 61 7.12 12.22 6.45
N ILE A 62 6.19 11.58 7.13
CA ILE A 62 4.98 12.23 7.70
C ILE A 62 5.26 13.10 8.92
N VAL A 63 6.46 13.03 9.49
CA VAL A 63 6.88 13.84 10.63
C VAL A 63 7.05 15.30 10.19
N ASN A 64 6.62 16.22 11.04
CA ASN A 64 6.61 17.66 10.76
C ASN A 64 8.01 18.18 10.36
N GLY A 65 8.07 19.02 9.32
CA GLY A 65 9.33 19.59 8.79
C GLY A 65 10.09 18.68 7.82
N ARG A 66 9.64 17.46 7.58
CA ARG A 66 10.23 16.54 6.59
C ARG A 66 9.63 16.77 5.19
N LYS A 67 10.41 16.42 4.16
CA LYS A 67 10.06 16.59 2.76
C LYS A 67 10.37 15.34 1.94
N PRO A 68 9.83 15.20 0.71
CA PRO A 68 10.02 14.02 -0.13
C PRO A 68 11.49 13.63 -0.35
N GLU A 69 12.36 14.61 -0.47
CA GLU A 69 13.79 14.40 -0.69
C GLU A 69 14.47 13.71 0.50
N ASP A 70 14.02 13.96 1.73
CA ASP A 70 14.54 13.30 2.93
C ASP A 70 14.28 11.78 2.88
N TYR A 71 13.16 11.38 2.28
CA TYR A 71 12.85 9.97 2.06
C TYR A 71 13.79 9.33 1.02
N VAL A 72 14.09 10.06 -0.06
CA VAL A 72 15.03 9.60 -1.08
C VAL A 72 16.44 9.44 -0.49
N ASP A 73 16.90 10.41 0.29
CA ASP A 73 18.19 10.35 0.95
C ASP A 73 18.30 9.18 1.94
N TYR A 74 17.26 8.94 2.71
CA TYR A 74 17.17 7.78 3.58
C TYR A 74 17.29 6.48 2.78
N CYS A 75 16.49 6.29 1.74
CA CYS A 75 16.51 5.07 0.94
C CYS A 75 17.85 4.87 0.21
N ARG A 76 18.47 5.96 -0.25
CA ARG A 76 19.81 5.91 -0.86
C ARG A 76 20.85 5.40 0.13
N THR A 77 20.80 5.90 1.35
CA THR A 77 21.73 5.51 2.42
C THR A 77 21.51 4.04 2.82
N ASP A 78 20.26 3.64 3.01
CA ASP A 78 19.88 2.29 3.43
C ASP A 78 20.26 1.21 2.39
N ALA A 79 20.23 1.57 1.10
CA ALA A 79 20.55 0.67 -0.01
C ALA A 79 21.96 0.87 -0.59
N ASP A 80 22.89 1.47 0.14
CA ASP A 80 24.28 1.72 -0.29
C ASP A 80 24.37 2.40 -1.67
N GLY A 81 23.43 3.27 -2.01
CA GLY A 81 23.37 3.98 -3.28
C GLY A 81 22.72 3.20 -4.43
N ILE A 82 22.31 1.95 -4.22
CA ILE A 82 21.70 1.10 -5.27
C ILE A 82 20.19 1.38 -5.33
N VAL A 83 19.80 2.55 -5.81
CA VAL A 83 18.41 2.98 -5.90
C VAL A 83 18.11 3.73 -7.21
N ARG A 84 16.85 3.75 -7.60
CA ARG A 84 16.31 4.61 -8.65
C ARG A 84 15.69 5.84 -7.99
N GLU A 85 16.51 6.89 -7.80
CA GLU A 85 16.11 8.10 -7.09
C GLU A 85 14.93 8.83 -7.75
N ASP A 86 14.86 8.80 -9.07
CA ASP A 86 13.74 9.36 -9.83
C ASP A 86 12.39 8.70 -9.49
N LEU A 87 12.39 7.37 -9.35
CA LEU A 87 11.21 6.61 -8.95
C LEU A 87 10.88 6.80 -7.47
N LEU A 88 11.91 6.82 -6.61
CA LEU A 88 11.73 7.10 -5.19
C LEU A 88 11.13 8.48 -4.95
N LEU A 89 11.60 9.51 -5.65
CA LEU A 89 11.06 10.86 -5.54
C LEU A 89 9.60 10.91 -6.00
N SER A 90 9.31 10.32 -7.15
CA SER A 90 7.94 10.24 -7.67
C SER A 90 6.99 9.54 -6.70
N MET A 91 7.43 8.44 -6.08
CA MET A 91 6.65 7.71 -5.08
C MET A 91 6.50 8.54 -3.79
N SER A 92 7.59 9.13 -3.30
CA SER A 92 7.60 9.85 -2.02
C SER A 92 6.66 11.05 -2.01
N GLN A 93 6.51 11.75 -3.13
CA GLN A 93 5.57 12.87 -3.27
C GLN A 93 4.11 12.48 -2.95
N GLY A 94 3.77 11.20 -3.04
CA GLY A 94 2.44 10.67 -2.71
C GLY A 94 2.29 10.12 -1.29
N LEU A 95 3.38 9.88 -0.56
CA LEU A 95 3.36 9.08 0.69
C LEU A 95 2.47 9.69 1.77
N ASN A 96 2.60 10.98 2.07
CA ASN A 96 1.80 11.62 3.12
C ASN A 96 0.30 11.56 2.79
N ARG A 97 -0.09 11.85 1.56
CA ARG A 97 -1.48 11.76 1.11
C ARG A 97 -2.04 10.33 1.21
N VAL A 98 -1.21 9.33 0.89
CA VAL A 98 -1.60 7.91 1.02
C VAL A 98 -1.74 7.53 2.48
N THR A 99 -0.83 7.99 3.34
CA THR A 99 -0.88 7.74 4.78
C THR A 99 -2.14 8.31 5.41
N ASP A 100 -2.49 9.58 5.12
CA ASP A 100 -3.74 10.21 5.56
C ASP A 100 -4.98 9.43 5.13
N LYS A 101 -4.94 8.90 3.89
CA LYS A 101 -6.04 8.07 3.39
C LYS A 101 -6.15 6.74 4.14
N MET A 102 -5.02 6.11 4.45
CA MET A 102 -5.01 4.88 5.23
C MET A 102 -5.53 5.09 6.66
N GLU A 103 -5.18 6.19 7.31
CA GLU A 103 -5.75 6.56 8.63
C GLU A 103 -7.28 6.71 8.55
N LYS A 104 -7.79 7.37 7.52
CA LYS A 104 -9.25 7.49 7.28
C LYS A 104 -9.94 6.15 7.05
N LEU A 105 -9.20 5.15 6.57
CA LEU A 105 -9.67 3.77 6.41
C LEU A 105 -9.53 2.93 7.69
N GLY A 106 -9.02 3.52 8.78
CA GLY A 106 -8.89 2.86 10.08
C GLY A 106 -7.48 2.40 10.45
N LEU A 107 -6.45 2.75 9.68
CA LEU A 107 -5.08 2.52 10.11
C LEU A 107 -4.77 3.40 11.32
N VAL A 108 -4.26 2.79 12.39
CA VAL A 108 -3.81 3.51 13.58
C VAL A 108 -2.29 3.69 13.50
N ILE A 109 -1.85 4.95 13.41
CA ILE A 109 -0.43 5.31 13.47
C ILE A 109 -0.17 5.90 14.85
N LEU A 110 0.93 5.49 15.48
CA LEU A 110 1.29 5.97 16.81
C LEU A 110 1.60 7.47 16.79
N LYS A 111 1.04 8.17 17.75
CA LYS A 111 1.26 9.60 17.98
C LYS A 111 1.71 9.81 19.43
N ASP A 112 2.48 10.86 19.65
CA ASP A 112 2.91 11.27 20.98
C ASP A 112 1.78 12.00 21.74
N GLU A 113 2.09 12.50 22.93
CA GLU A 113 1.14 13.24 23.79
C GLU A 113 0.66 14.57 23.17
N ASN A 114 1.38 15.14 22.20
CA ASN A 114 1.02 16.35 21.48
C ASN A 114 0.21 16.06 20.20
N GLY A 115 0.03 14.77 19.87
CA GLY A 115 -0.66 14.33 18.65
C GLY A 115 0.24 14.30 17.41
N GLU A 116 1.55 14.46 17.57
CA GLU A 116 2.52 14.37 16.48
C GLU A 116 2.91 12.91 16.22
N TYR A 117 3.21 12.58 14.99
CA TYR A 117 3.66 11.23 14.64
C TYR A 117 5.01 10.88 15.28
N VAL A 118 5.08 9.70 15.84
CA VAL A 118 6.29 9.15 16.46
C VAL A 118 7.25 8.57 15.40
#